data_9b5a34964fa0f120e28b7cb90681765f
#
_entry.id   9b5a34964fa0f120e28b7cb90681765f
#
_cell.length_a   1.000
_cell.length_b   1.000
_cell.length_c   1.000
_cell.angle_alpha   90.00
_cell.angle_beta   90.00
_cell.angle_gamma   90.00
#
_symmetry.space_group_name_H-M   'P 1'
#
loop_
_entity.id
_entity.type
_entity.pdbx_description
1 polymer ?
#
loop_
_entity_poly.entity_id
_entity_poly.type
_entity_poly.pdbx_seq_one_letter_code
_entity_poly.pdbx_strand_id
1 'polypeptide(L)'
;MPRNHGPSRWSPSGLLRRFVVVEDSMYPTLRPGDGLVGLRGGTPRTGQLRLFRHPHKSTLWLVKRVGEVYGTVFEARSDNPRAPGASDSHDFGPVSAAGTYRVVWTARGSSSTRR
;
A
#
# COMPACT_ATOMS: atom_id res chain seq x y z
N MET A 1 -7.33 20.82 -26.51
CA MET A 1 -7.52 20.27 -25.79
C MET A 1 -7.75 19.83 -25.55
N PRO A 2 -7.87 19.78 -25.69
CA PRO A 2 -8.03 19.13 -25.01
C PRO A 2 -8.20 18.54 -24.74
N ARG A 3 -8.20 18.40 -24.52
CA ARG A 3 -8.38 17.86 -23.89
C ARG A 3 -8.22 17.32 -23.28
N ASN A 4 -8.13 17.40 -23.21
CA ASN A 4 -8.12 16.82 -22.38
C ASN A 4 -7.74 16.67 -22.03
N HIS A 5 -7.47 16.93 -21.90
CA HIS A 5 -7.33 16.81 -21.18
C HIS A 5 -6.91 17.03 -20.49
N GLY A 6 -6.32 17.41 -21.04
CA GLY A 6 -5.49 18.10 -20.12
C GLY A 6 -5.78 17.89 -18.66
N PRO A 7 -6.98 18.03 -18.30
CA PRO A 7 -7.30 17.84 -16.89
C PRO A 7 -6.87 16.49 -16.35
N SER A 8 -6.87 15.47 -17.16
CA SER A 8 -6.53 14.16 -16.65
C SER A 8 -5.09 14.06 -16.20
N ARG A 9 -4.19 14.83 -16.75
CA ARG A 9 -2.81 14.82 -16.28
C ARG A 9 -2.67 15.42 -14.92
N TRP A 10 -3.53 16.37 -14.63
CA TRP A 10 -3.52 17.05 -13.36
C TRP A 10 -4.31 16.34 -12.33
N SER A 11 -5.17 15.44 -12.74
CA SER A 11 -6.13 14.83 -11.84
C SER A 11 -5.42 14.18 -10.69
N PRO A 12 -5.86 14.40 -9.46
CA PRO A 12 -5.33 13.67 -8.32
C PRO A 12 -5.46 12.17 -8.48
N SER A 13 -6.42 11.70 -9.29
CA SER A 13 -6.60 10.28 -9.49
C SER A 13 -5.40 9.63 -10.17
N GLY A 14 -4.57 10.40 -10.88
CA GLY A 14 -3.35 9.86 -11.46
C GLY A 14 -2.24 9.68 -10.43
N LEU A 15 -2.29 10.46 -9.34
CA LEU A 15 -1.32 10.42 -8.26
C LEU A 15 -1.87 9.75 -7.02
N LEU A 16 -3.17 9.90 -6.79
CA LEU A 16 -3.84 9.33 -5.63
C LEU A 16 -4.67 8.14 -6.04
N ARG A 17 -4.69 7.13 -5.19
CA ARG A 17 -5.48 5.94 -5.46
C ARG A 17 -6.06 5.42 -4.16
N ARG A 18 -7.29 4.93 -4.22
CA ARG A 18 -7.97 4.38 -3.06
C ARG A 18 -7.83 2.87 -3.04
N PHE A 19 -7.70 2.34 -1.85
CA PHE A 19 -7.57 0.91 -1.62
C PHE A 19 -8.40 0.54 -0.40
N VAL A 20 -8.75 -0.72 -0.29
CA VAL A 20 -9.42 -1.26 0.89
C VAL A 20 -8.60 -2.43 1.40
N VAL A 21 -8.35 -2.44 2.69
CA VAL A 21 -7.61 -3.52 3.34
C VAL A 21 -8.50 -4.76 3.37
N VAL A 22 -7.94 -5.90 2.95
CA VAL A 22 -8.71 -7.15 2.94
C VAL A 22 -8.10 -8.23 3.83
N GLU A 23 -6.90 -8.01 4.36
CA GLU A 23 -6.19 -9.02 5.14
C GLU A 23 -5.82 -8.51 6.52
N ASP A 24 -5.47 -9.44 7.41
CA ASP A 24 -5.07 -9.12 8.77
C ASP A 24 -3.58 -8.91 8.94
N SER A 25 -2.79 -8.91 7.89
CA SER A 25 -1.33 -8.86 8.01
C SER A 25 -0.82 -7.58 8.64
N MET A 26 -1.62 -6.52 8.65
CA MET A 26 -1.23 -5.24 9.24
C MET A 26 -2.00 -4.92 10.51
N TYR A 27 -2.72 -5.89 11.05
CA TYR A 27 -3.44 -5.73 12.31
C TYR A 27 -2.44 -5.54 13.46
N PRO A 28 -2.69 -4.67 14.42
CA PRO A 28 -3.90 -3.87 14.60
C PRO A 28 -3.82 -2.48 13.95
N THR A 29 -2.73 -2.15 13.27
CA THR A 29 -2.58 -0.85 12.63
C THR A 29 -3.67 -0.62 11.59
N LEU A 30 -3.89 -1.64 10.76
CA LEU A 30 -4.95 -1.62 9.76
C LEU A 30 -5.76 -2.89 9.92
N ARG A 31 -7.07 -2.79 9.67
CA ARG A 31 -8.00 -3.91 9.78
C ARG A 31 -8.70 -4.12 8.45
N PRO A 32 -9.12 -5.35 8.16
CA PRO A 32 -9.94 -5.57 6.96
C PRO A 32 -11.13 -4.61 6.92
N GLY A 33 -11.36 -4.02 5.77
CA GLY A 33 -12.42 -3.02 5.59
C GLY A 33 -11.95 -1.58 5.71
N ASP A 34 -10.77 -1.35 6.27
CA ASP A 34 -10.23 0.01 6.36
C ASP A 34 -9.93 0.55 4.96
N GLY A 35 -10.20 1.82 4.76
CA GLY A 35 -9.89 2.49 3.52
C GLY A 35 -8.53 3.17 3.59
N LEU A 36 -7.84 3.19 2.47
CA LEU A 36 -6.53 3.82 2.36
C LEU A 36 -6.51 4.72 1.13
N VAL A 37 -5.80 5.82 1.25
CA VAL A 37 -5.44 6.62 0.09
C VAL A 37 -3.93 6.58 -0.04
N GLY A 38 -3.45 6.19 -1.21
CA GLY A 38 -2.03 6.16 -1.53
C GLY A 38 -1.66 7.27 -2.48
N LEU A 39 -0.49 7.88 -2.25
CA LEU A 39 0.09 8.86 -3.14
C LEU A 39 1.24 8.19 -3.87
N ARG A 40 1.17 8.20 -5.19
CA ARG A 40 2.16 7.51 -6.01
C ARG A 40 3.54 8.12 -5.87
N GLY A 41 4.54 7.27 -5.80
CA GLY A 41 5.92 7.69 -5.82
C GLY A 41 6.47 8.05 -4.46
N GLY A 42 7.46 8.90 -4.47
CA GLY A 42 8.18 9.27 -3.26
C GLY A 42 9.22 8.23 -2.87
N THR A 43 10.22 8.67 -2.12
CA THR A 43 11.27 7.78 -1.62
C THR A 43 10.73 6.97 -0.44
N PRO A 44 10.89 5.65 -0.45
CA PRO A 44 10.48 4.86 0.71
C PRO A 44 11.28 5.27 1.93
N ARG A 45 10.62 5.25 3.10
CA ARG A 45 11.26 5.56 4.38
C ARG A 45 10.85 4.50 5.38
N THR A 46 11.83 4.05 6.15
CA THR A 46 11.58 3.07 7.20
C THR A 46 10.45 3.53 8.12
N GLY A 47 9.51 2.62 8.39
CA GLY A 47 8.34 2.89 9.21
C GLY A 47 7.12 3.39 8.45
N GLN A 48 7.27 3.74 7.19
CA GLN A 48 6.18 4.20 6.36
C GLN A 48 5.30 3.03 5.94
N LEU A 49 4.01 3.28 5.78
CA LEU A 49 3.12 2.29 5.16
C LEU A 49 3.15 2.50 3.65
N ARG A 50 3.30 1.42 2.92
CA ARG A 50 3.41 1.51 1.49
C ARG A 50 2.60 0.43 0.79
N LEU A 51 2.00 0.81 -0.33
CA LEU A 51 1.17 -0.07 -1.15
C LEU A 51 1.93 -0.44 -2.41
N PHE A 52 1.90 -1.71 -2.77
CA PHE A 52 2.63 -2.19 -3.94
C PHE A 52 2.00 -3.47 -4.44
N ARG A 53 2.29 -3.81 -5.69
CA ARG A 53 1.85 -5.08 -6.26
C ARG A 53 2.77 -6.18 -5.77
N HIS A 54 2.19 -7.32 -5.43
CA HIS A 54 2.98 -8.48 -5.04
C HIS A 54 3.99 -8.78 -6.16
N PRO A 55 5.29 -8.96 -5.85
CA PRO A 55 6.30 -9.13 -6.88
C PRO A 55 6.09 -10.33 -7.82
N HIS A 56 5.40 -11.34 -7.35
CA HIS A 56 5.14 -12.55 -8.14
C HIS A 56 3.68 -12.76 -8.50
N LYS A 57 2.79 -11.87 -8.07
CA LYS A 57 1.36 -11.95 -8.34
C LYS A 57 0.86 -10.55 -8.66
N SER A 58 1.10 -10.11 -9.87
CA SER A 58 0.96 -8.71 -10.25
C SER A 58 -0.45 -8.14 -10.10
N THR A 59 -1.46 -8.97 -9.96
CA THR A 59 -2.82 -8.48 -9.74
C THR A 59 -3.15 -8.28 -8.26
N LEU A 60 -2.26 -8.69 -7.36
CA LEU A 60 -2.49 -8.60 -5.93
C LEU A 60 -1.77 -7.39 -5.36
N TRP A 61 -2.54 -6.47 -4.75
CA TRP A 61 -1.99 -5.32 -4.06
C TRP A 61 -1.80 -5.65 -2.59
N LEU A 62 -0.70 -5.19 -2.04
CA LEU A 62 -0.37 -5.38 -0.63
C LEU A 62 -0.09 -4.03 0.01
N VAL A 63 -0.38 -3.93 1.33
CA VAL A 63 0.08 -2.82 2.15
C VAL A 63 0.96 -3.40 3.24
N LYS A 64 2.15 -2.84 3.39
CA LYS A 64 3.12 -3.32 4.36
C LYS A 64 3.88 -2.15 4.95
N ARG A 65 4.60 -2.41 6.05
CA ARG A 65 5.48 -1.42 6.68
C ARG A 65 6.84 -1.49 6.02
N VAL A 66 7.40 -0.34 5.68
CA VAL A 66 8.75 -0.29 5.13
C VAL A 66 9.75 -0.58 6.24
N GLY A 67 10.59 -1.59 6.04
CA GLY A 67 11.72 -1.88 6.90
C GLY A 67 12.96 -1.19 6.38
N GLU A 68 14.04 -1.95 6.14
CA GLU A 68 15.28 -1.37 5.61
C GLU A 68 15.07 -0.86 4.19
N VAL A 69 15.74 0.23 3.87
CA VAL A 69 15.71 0.81 2.54
C VAL A 69 17.12 0.74 1.95
N TYR A 70 17.20 0.21 0.74
CA TYR A 70 18.49 0.07 0.03
C TYR A 70 18.35 0.76 -1.32
N GLY A 71 18.66 2.05 -1.37
CA GLY A 71 18.50 2.80 -2.62
C GLY A 71 17.05 2.82 -3.08
N THR A 72 16.77 2.15 -4.17
CA THR A 72 15.42 2.14 -4.76
C THR A 72 14.60 0.90 -4.42
N VAL A 73 15.11 0.06 -3.51
CA VAL A 73 14.35 -1.11 -3.04
C VAL A 73 14.18 -1.02 -1.54
N PHE A 74 13.17 -1.69 -1.03
CA PHE A 74 12.91 -1.69 0.41
C PHE A 74 12.38 -3.05 0.85
N GLU A 75 12.55 -3.32 2.12
CA GLU A 75 11.96 -4.49 2.73
C GLU A 75 10.56 -4.15 3.22
N ALA A 76 9.62 -5.02 2.93
CA ALA A 76 8.23 -4.86 3.34
C ALA A 76 7.94 -5.81 4.49
N ARG A 77 7.36 -5.31 5.57
CA ARG A 77 7.12 -6.07 6.78
C ARG A 77 5.65 -6.05 7.15
N SER A 78 5.14 -7.19 7.55
CA SER A 78 3.80 -7.28 8.12
C SER A 78 3.86 -6.86 9.58
N ASP A 79 2.91 -6.02 10.02
CA ASP A 79 2.80 -5.70 11.44
C ASP A 79 2.29 -6.90 12.23
N ASN A 80 1.56 -7.80 11.56
CA ASN A 80 1.06 -9.02 12.16
C ASN A 80 1.58 -10.23 11.37
N PRO A 81 2.82 -10.63 11.59
CA PRO A 81 3.41 -11.72 10.79
C PRO A 81 2.76 -13.08 11.04
N ARG A 82 1.97 -13.20 12.09
CA ARG A 82 1.28 -14.46 12.40
C ARG A 82 -0.06 -14.60 11.72
N ALA A 83 -0.52 -13.57 11.01
CA ALA A 83 -1.80 -13.66 10.32
C ALA A 83 -1.75 -14.79 9.29
N PRO A 84 -2.82 -15.57 9.16
CA PRO A 84 -2.85 -16.61 8.14
C PRO A 84 -2.67 -15.99 6.76
N GLY A 85 -1.77 -16.55 5.98
CA GLY A 85 -1.49 -16.06 4.64
C GLY A 85 -0.69 -14.77 4.59
N ALA A 86 -0.21 -14.26 5.74
CA ALA A 86 0.63 -13.08 5.73
C ALA A 86 1.89 -13.35 4.92
N SER A 87 2.22 -12.41 4.05
CA SER A 87 3.36 -12.55 3.16
C SER A 87 4.05 -11.20 3.08
N ASP A 88 5.35 -11.18 3.22
CA ASP A 88 6.14 -9.96 3.14
C ASP A 88 7.52 -10.29 2.57
N SER A 89 8.51 -9.40 2.77
CA SER A 89 9.83 -9.59 2.18
C SER A 89 10.54 -10.83 2.66
N HIS A 90 10.15 -11.41 3.79
CA HIS A 90 10.71 -12.69 4.20
C HIS A 90 10.34 -13.79 3.20
N ASP A 91 9.24 -13.61 2.50
CA ASP A 91 8.74 -14.61 1.54
C ASP A 91 9.14 -14.27 0.11
N PHE A 92 9.00 -13.00 -0.29
CA PHE A 92 9.20 -12.63 -1.70
C PHE A 92 10.37 -11.69 -1.95
N GLY A 93 11.11 -11.33 -0.91
CA GLY A 93 12.29 -10.49 -1.06
C GLY A 93 11.98 -9.01 -1.08
N PRO A 94 13.01 -8.18 -1.28
CA PRO A 94 12.83 -6.73 -1.31
C PRO A 94 11.97 -6.29 -2.48
N VAL A 95 11.35 -5.14 -2.33
CA VAL A 95 10.39 -4.59 -3.29
C VAL A 95 10.97 -3.34 -3.93
N SER A 96 10.85 -3.24 -5.25
CA SER A 96 11.22 -2.01 -5.95
C SER A 96 10.26 -0.88 -5.58
N ALA A 97 10.80 0.31 -5.36
CA ALA A 97 9.97 1.48 -5.07
C ALA A 97 9.16 1.94 -6.28
N ALA A 98 9.58 1.56 -7.48
CA ALA A 98 8.91 2.00 -8.70
C ALA A 98 7.46 1.51 -8.72
N GLY A 99 6.54 2.43 -9.01
CA GLY A 99 5.13 2.09 -9.12
C GLY A 99 4.42 1.87 -7.80
N THR A 100 5.07 2.17 -6.68
CA THR A 100 4.45 1.99 -5.37
C THR A 100 3.83 3.29 -4.88
N TYR A 101 2.97 3.19 -3.86
CA TYR A 101 2.23 4.32 -3.30
C TYR A 101 2.50 4.42 -1.81
N ARG A 102 2.74 5.63 -1.36
CA ARG A 102 2.84 5.91 0.08
C ARG A 102 1.44 6.12 0.63
N VAL A 103 1.11 5.48 1.74
CA VAL A 103 -0.19 5.70 2.37
C VAL A 103 -0.18 7.08 3.02
N VAL A 104 -1.09 7.93 2.60
CA VAL A 104 -1.18 9.30 3.10
C VAL A 104 -2.44 9.55 3.91
N TRP A 105 -3.40 8.63 3.90
CA TRP A 105 -4.63 8.77 4.65
C TRP A 105 -5.27 7.42 4.89
N THR A 106 -5.87 7.25 6.06
CA THR A 106 -6.56 6.01 6.42
C THR A 106 -7.92 6.34 7.01
N ALA A 107 -8.88 5.44 6.79
CA ALA A 107 -10.21 5.56 7.36
C ALA A 107 -10.66 4.19 7.84
N ARG A 108 -11.27 4.14 9.02
CA ARG A 108 -11.81 2.91 9.55
C ARG A 108 -12.93 2.39 8.67
N GLY A 109 -12.97 1.08 8.53
CA GLY A 109 -14.04 0.44 7.82
C GLY A 109 -15.37 0.60 8.55
N SER A 110 -16.41 0.87 7.78
CA SER A 110 -17.73 1.11 8.35
C SER A 110 -18.38 -0.16 8.87
N SER A 111 -17.98 -1.31 8.38
CA SER A 111 -18.60 -2.56 8.81
C SER A 111 -18.38 -2.83 10.30
N SER A 112 -17.36 -2.25 10.87
CA SER A 112 -17.08 -2.45 12.28
C SER A 112 -18.15 -1.86 13.18
N THR A 113 -18.99 -1.03 12.63
CA THR A 113 -20.00 -0.37 13.43
C THR A 113 -21.25 -1.21 13.60
N ARG A 114 -21.33 -2.28 12.91
CA ARG A 114 -22.55 -2.98 13.02
C ARG A 114 -22.62 -3.94 13.98
N ARG A 115 -22.65 -3.81 14.23
CA ARG A 115 -22.77 -4.67 15.08
C ARG A 115 -22.99 -5.09 15.52
#